data_891638b74594a1a93c94500ad8e0606b
#
_entry.id   891638b74594a1a93c94500ad8e0606b
#
_cell.length_a   1.000
_cell.length_b   1.000
_cell.length_c   1.000
_cell.angle_alpha   90.00
_cell.angle_beta   90.00
_cell.angle_gamma   90.00
#
_symmetry.space_group_name_H-M   'P 1'
#
loop_
_entity.id
_entity.type
_entity.pdbx_description
1 polymer ?
#
loop_
_entity_poly.entity_id
_entity_poly.type
_entity_poly.pdbx_seq_one_letter_code
_entity_poly.pdbx_strand_id
1 'polypeptide(L)'
;SEMCIRDSAGMVQFKDVFLGQAKRDRPRAVTDQRCVRAGGKHNDLENVGYTARHHTFFEMLGNFSFGDYFKREASGYAWELLTENFGMPEDKLWVTVFEEDDEAADIWLDEIGVPKKRFSRVGVSDNFWAMGDTGPCGPCSEIFYDHGSEVSGGPPGSPDADGDRYVEIWNLVFMQFNRDSA
;
A
#
# COMPACT_ATOMS: atom_id res chain seq x y z
N SER A 1 -0.09 -22.01 -12.87
CA SER A 1 1.18 -21.43 -12.38
C SER A 1 1.80 -20.43 -13.36
N GLU A 2 1.50 -20.46 -14.65
CA GLU A 2 1.98 -19.47 -15.62
C GLU A 2 1.26 -18.11 -15.54
N MET A 3 0.08 -18.06 -14.94
CA MET A 3 -0.66 -16.81 -14.73
C MET A 3 0.00 -15.87 -13.70
N CYS A 4 0.75 -16.40 -12.76
CA CYS A 4 1.31 -15.63 -11.64
C CYS A 4 2.40 -14.63 -12.03
N ILE A 5 3.06 -14.79 -13.18
CA ILE A 5 4.19 -13.94 -13.61
C ILE A 5 3.71 -12.64 -14.31
N ARG A 6 2.42 -12.48 -14.57
CA ARG A 6 1.87 -11.32 -15.28
C ARG A 6 1.14 -10.34 -14.39
N ASP A 7 1.00 -10.64 -13.12
CA ASP A 7 0.30 -9.78 -12.18
C ASP A 7 1.19 -8.60 -11.78
N SER A 8 0.61 -7.41 -11.72
CA SER A 8 1.27 -6.19 -11.28
C SER A 8 1.06 -5.88 -9.80
N ALA A 9 0.18 -6.63 -9.14
CA ALA A 9 -0.13 -6.49 -7.71
C ALA A 9 -0.65 -7.80 -7.12
N GLY A 10 -0.40 -8.01 -5.83
CA GLY A 10 -0.79 -9.24 -5.12
C GLY A 10 -2.30 -9.49 -5.03
N MET A 11 -3.13 -8.44 -5.12
CA MET A 11 -4.58 -8.56 -5.02
C MET A 11 -5.25 -9.11 -6.30
N VAL A 12 -4.59 -9.10 -7.44
CA VAL A 12 -5.19 -9.47 -8.74
C VAL A 12 -5.80 -10.87 -8.71
N GLN A 13 -5.14 -11.82 -8.05
CA GLN A 13 -5.63 -13.19 -7.88
C GLN A 13 -6.93 -13.29 -7.06
N PHE A 14 -7.28 -12.26 -6.28
CA PHE A 14 -8.48 -12.22 -5.42
C PHE A 14 -9.59 -11.31 -5.95
N LYS A 15 -9.47 -10.79 -7.18
CA LYS A 15 -10.46 -9.91 -7.79
C LYS A 15 -11.89 -10.41 -7.64
N ASP A 16 -12.12 -11.66 -8.03
CA ASP A 16 -13.46 -12.25 -8.03
C ASP A 16 -14.01 -12.44 -6.61
N VAL A 17 -13.13 -12.61 -5.62
CA VAL A 17 -13.51 -12.68 -4.22
C VAL A 17 -13.97 -11.32 -3.71
N PHE A 18 -13.22 -10.25 -4.01
CA PHE A 18 -13.60 -8.88 -3.65
C PHE A 18 -14.89 -8.42 -4.33
N LEU A 19 -15.14 -8.88 -5.55
CA LEU A 19 -16.38 -8.61 -6.28
C LEU A 19 -17.57 -9.50 -5.85
N GLY A 20 -17.35 -10.45 -4.92
CA GLY A 20 -18.39 -11.40 -4.49
C GLY A 20 -18.75 -12.46 -5.53
N GLN A 21 -17.98 -12.59 -6.62
CA GLN A 21 -18.17 -13.55 -7.69
C GLN A 21 -17.59 -14.92 -7.34
N ALA A 22 -16.65 -14.99 -6.43
CA ALA A 22 -16.07 -16.20 -5.89
C ALA A 22 -16.14 -16.21 -4.36
N LYS A 23 -16.23 -17.43 -3.77
CA LYS A 23 -16.20 -17.62 -2.32
C LYS A 23 -14.92 -18.34 -1.92
N ARG A 24 -14.42 -18.01 -0.74
CA ARG A 24 -13.30 -18.71 -0.10
C ARG A 24 -13.77 -19.36 1.20
N ASP A 25 -13.17 -20.51 1.52
CA ASP A 25 -13.45 -21.24 2.77
C ASP A 25 -12.87 -20.49 4.00
N ARG A 26 -11.85 -19.65 3.77
CA ARG A 26 -11.19 -18.86 4.82
C ARG A 26 -11.28 -17.38 4.51
N PRO A 27 -11.66 -16.53 5.49
CA PRO A 27 -11.83 -15.11 5.29
C PRO A 27 -10.50 -14.32 5.27
N ARG A 28 -9.36 -14.96 5.49
CA ARG A 28 -8.02 -14.36 5.48
C ARG A 28 -7.10 -15.07 4.52
N ALA A 29 -6.16 -14.32 3.95
CA ALA A 29 -5.07 -14.89 3.16
C ALA A 29 -3.78 -14.09 3.38
N VAL A 30 -2.66 -14.78 3.33
CA VAL A 30 -1.31 -14.22 3.23
C VAL A 30 -0.68 -14.79 1.97
N THR A 31 -0.01 -13.96 1.21
CA THR A 31 0.60 -14.35 -0.06
C THR A 31 1.99 -13.77 -0.21
N ASP A 32 2.76 -14.44 -1.04
CA ASP A 32 3.99 -13.98 -1.63
C ASP A 32 3.83 -14.10 -3.15
N GLN A 33 3.52 -12.97 -3.81
CA GLN A 33 3.17 -12.90 -5.21
C GLN A 33 4.34 -12.36 -6.03
N ARG A 34 4.79 -13.13 -7.03
CA ARG A 34 5.73 -12.64 -8.04
C ARG A 34 5.03 -11.68 -8.98
N CYS A 35 5.57 -10.47 -9.09
CA CYS A 35 5.01 -9.38 -9.87
C CYS A 35 5.98 -8.89 -10.93
N VAL A 36 5.42 -8.44 -12.07
CA VAL A 36 6.15 -7.80 -13.17
C VAL A 36 5.52 -6.45 -13.48
N ARG A 37 6.34 -5.38 -13.46
CA ARG A 37 5.94 -4.02 -13.84
C ARG A 37 6.79 -3.50 -14.99
N ALA A 38 6.59 -4.11 -16.16
CA ALA A 38 7.36 -3.83 -17.38
C ALA A 38 6.43 -3.40 -18.55
N GLY A 39 5.35 -2.72 -18.23
CA GLY A 39 4.35 -2.23 -19.19
C GLY A 39 2.95 -2.13 -18.57
N GLY A 40 2.00 -1.54 -19.28
CA GLY A 40 0.62 -1.34 -18.82
C GLY A 40 0.47 -0.17 -17.84
N LYS A 41 -0.55 -0.24 -16.97
CA LYS A 41 -0.89 0.84 -16.04
C LYS A 41 0.21 1.10 -14.99
N HIS A 42 0.85 0.04 -14.52
CA HIS A 42 1.95 0.10 -13.56
C HIS A 42 3.26 -0.27 -14.29
N ASN A 43 3.89 0.71 -14.91
CA ASN A 43 5.14 0.52 -15.66
C ASN A 43 6.29 1.22 -14.96
N ASP A 44 7.24 0.44 -14.46
CA ASP A 44 8.42 0.94 -13.76
C ASP A 44 9.66 1.06 -14.66
N LEU A 45 9.58 0.62 -15.93
CA LEU A 45 10.74 0.54 -16.83
C LEU A 45 11.53 1.84 -16.96
N GLU A 46 10.84 2.98 -16.98
CA GLU A 46 11.49 4.28 -17.12
C GLU A 46 12.30 4.69 -15.89
N ASN A 47 11.98 4.09 -14.72
CA ASN A 47 12.60 4.40 -13.45
C ASN A 47 13.64 3.34 -13.00
N VAL A 48 13.60 2.15 -13.61
CA VAL A 48 14.56 1.07 -13.27
C VAL A 48 15.98 1.47 -13.63
N GLY A 49 16.88 1.39 -12.63
CA GLY A 49 18.27 1.80 -12.78
C GLY A 49 18.51 3.30 -12.56
N TYR A 50 17.48 4.12 -12.44
CA TYR A 50 17.56 5.55 -12.12
C TYR A 50 17.16 5.87 -10.68
N THR A 51 16.36 5.00 -10.07
CA THR A 51 15.97 5.08 -8.67
C THR A 51 16.38 3.81 -7.93
N ALA A 52 16.53 3.88 -6.61
CA ALA A 52 16.86 2.73 -5.80
C ALA A 52 15.67 1.80 -5.53
N ARG A 53 14.43 2.29 -5.75
CA ARG A 53 13.18 1.64 -5.32
C ARG A 53 12.33 1.01 -6.43
N HIS A 54 12.67 1.21 -7.71
CA HIS A 54 11.90 0.66 -8.82
C HIS A 54 12.56 -0.59 -9.42
N HIS A 55 11.77 -1.65 -9.56
CA HIS A 55 12.18 -2.93 -10.11
C HIS A 55 11.15 -3.44 -11.11
N THR A 56 11.58 -4.06 -12.20
CA THR A 56 10.67 -4.66 -13.19
C THR A 56 10.07 -5.97 -12.70
N PHE A 57 10.83 -6.72 -11.90
CA PHE A 57 10.43 -7.98 -11.30
C PHE A 57 10.73 -7.97 -9.80
N PHE A 58 9.74 -8.33 -8.99
CA PHE A 58 9.85 -8.35 -7.53
C PHE A 58 8.79 -9.30 -6.93
N GLU A 59 8.94 -9.63 -5.67
CA GLU A 59 7.95 -10.35 -4.89
C GLU A 59 7.19 -9.35 -4.01
N MET A 60 5.84 -9.39 -4.07
CA MET A 60 4.96 -8.57 -3.27
C MET A 60 4.33 -9.44 -2.17
N LEU A 61 4.68 -9.17 -0.93
CA LEU A 61 4.02 -9.77 0.21
C LEU A 61 2.62 -9.16 0.36
N GLY A 62 1.63 -9.98 0.65
CA GLY A 62 0.24 -9.53 0.76
C GLY A 62 -0.47 -10.11 1.96
N ASN A 63 -1.35 -9.30 2.57
CA ASN A 63 -2.31 -9.70 3.58
C ASN A 63 -3.70 -9.26 3.15
N PHE A 64 -4.65 -10.18 3.21
CA PHE A 64 -6.00 -9.97 2.69
C PHE A 64 -7.04 -10.41 3.70
N SER A 65 -8.09 -9.59 3.84
CA SER A 65 -9.29 -9.88 4.61
C SER A 65 -10.52 -9.79 3.73
N PHE A 66 -11.34 -10.82 3.78
CA PHE A 66 -12.58 -10.92 3.02
C PHE A 66 -13.77 -10.85 4.00
N GLY A 67 -13.97 -9.66 4.57
CA GLY A 67 -15.04 -9.40 5.54
C GLY A 67 -14.75 -9.85 6.98
N ASP A 68 -13.49 -9.99 7.37
CA ASP A 68 -13.07 -10.41 8.72
C ASP A 68 -12.46 -9.26 9.51
N TYR A 69 -11.34 -8.71 9.10
CA TYR A 69 -10.76 -7.50 9.67
C TYR A 69 -10.76 -6.36 8.65
N PHE A 70 -10.67 -5.10 9.13
CA PHE A 70 -10.65 -3.94 8.27
C PHE A 70 -9.62 -2.90 8.74
N LYS A 71 -9.88 -1.60 8.60
CA LYS A 71 -8.90 -0.52 8.82
C LYS A 71 -8.16 -0.62 10.15
N ARG A 72 -8.90 -0.74 11.26
CA ARG A 72 -8.32 -0.72 12.60
C ARG A 72 -7.35 -1.86 12.85
N GLU A 73 -7.80 -3.08 12.59
CA GLU A 73 -6.97 -4.26 12.80
C GLU A 73 -5.82 -4.33 11.79
N ALA A 74 -6.09 -4.01 10.51
CA ALA A 74 -5.05 -4.01 9.47
C ALA A 74 -3.93 -3.02 9.79
N SER A 75 -4.25 -1.81 10.22
CA SER A 75 -3.28 -0.79 10.62
C SER A 75 -2.49 -1.24 11.86
N GLY A 76 -3.19 -1.80 12.87
CA GLY A 76 -2.55 -2.34 14.05
C GLY A 76 -1.58 -3.48 13.75
N TYR A 77 -1.99 -4.46 12.92
CA TYR A 77 -1.12 -5.57 12.50
C TYR A 77 0.11 -5.10 11.72
N ALA A 78 -0.07 -4.13 10.84
CA ALA A 78 1.05 -3.57 10.09
C ALA A 78 2.05 -2.87 11.00
N TRP A 79 1.57 -2.05 11.93
CA TRP A 79 2.43 -1.35 12.88
C TRP A 79 3.17 -2.31 13.80
N GLU A 80 2.48 -3.28 14.40
CA GLU A 80 3.07 -4.33 15.24
C GLU A 80 4.17 -5.12 14.49
N LEU A 81 3.87 -5.56 13.26
CA LEU A 81 4.84 -6.32 12.47
C LEU A 81 6.11 -5.51 12.19
N LEU A 82 5.97 -4.25 11.81
CA LEU A 82 7.13 -3.41 11.49
C LEU A 82 7.93 -3.01 12.73
N THR A 83 7.26 -2.58 13.79
CA THR A 83 7.95 -2.02 14.98
C THR A 83 8.40 -3.09 15.97
N GLU A 84 7.54 -4.07 16.29
CA GLU A 84 7.83 -5.07 17.31
C GLU A 84 8.54 -6.31 16.73
N ASN A 85 8.08 -6.81 15.58
CA ASN A 85 8.63 -8.06 15.03
C ASN A 85 9.87 -7.80 14.17
N PHE A 86 9.86 -6.77 13.32
CA PHE A 86 11.03 -6.40 12.51
C PHE A 86 11.97 -5.42 13.22
N GLY A 87 11.53 -4.81 14.31
CA GLY A 87 12.34 -3.88 15.10
C GLY A 87 12.68 -2.58 14.36
N MET A 88 11.82 -2.14 13.45
CA MET A 88 12.01 -0.86 12.77
C MET A 88 11.76 0.29 13.76
N PRO A 89 12.67 1.28 13.84
CA PRO A 89 12.47 2.43 14.70
C PRO A 89 11.24 3.25 14.27
N GLU A 90 10.31 3.51 15.18
CA GLU A 90 9.08 4.26 14.90
C GLU A 90 9.36 5.67 14.35
N ASP A 91 10.45 6.30 14.80
CA ASP A 91 10.87 7.62 14.34
C ASP A 91 11.39 7.63 12.89
N LYS A 92 11.60 6.45 12.30
CA LYS A 92 11.92 6.26 10.87
C LYS A 92 10.70 5.97 10.01
N LEU A 93 9.55 5.70 10.62
CA LEU A 93 8.33 5.41 9.89
C LEU A 93 7.51 6.69 9.64
N TRP A 94 6.94 6.77 8.46
CA TRP A 94 6.00 7.83 8.06
C TRP A 94 4.72 7.20 7.54
N VAL A 95 3.56 7.71 7.95
CA VAL A 95 2.26 7.19 7.52
C VAL A 95 1.54 8.22 6.69
N THR A 96 0.94 7.78 5.59
CA THR A 96 0.00 8.58 4.81
C THR A 96 -1.38 7.94 4.81
N VAL A 97 -2.41 8.79 4.70
CA VAL A 97 -3.79 8.37 4.48
C VAL A 97 -4.41 9.20 3.36
N PHE A 98 -5.45 8.69 2.74
CA PHE A 98 -6.27 9.47 1.83
C PHE A 98 -6.86 10.68 2.56
N GLU A 99 -6.84 11.85 1.94
CA GLU A 99 -7.17 13.13 2.59
C GLU A 99 -8.58 13.19 3.17
N GLU A 100 -9.54 12.44 2.60
CA GLU A 100 -10.93 12.36 3.06
C GLU A 100 -11.19 11.15 3.99
N ASP A 101 -10.17 10.33 4.29
CA ASP A 101 -10.33 9.16 5.17
C ASP A 101 -10.04 9.52 6.63
N ASP A 102 -11.03 10.16 7.27
CA ASP A 102 -10.93 10.56 8.68
C ASP A 102 -10.84 9.36 9.61
N GLU A 103 -11.55 8.26 9.31
CA GLU A 103 -11.48 7.03 10.10
C GLU A 103 -10.06 6.47 10.16
N ALA A 104 -9.38 6.37 9.02
CA ALA A 104 -7.99 5.91 8.99
C ALA A 104 -7.07 6.87 9.75
N ALA A 105 -7.28 8.19 9.60
CA ALA A 105 -6.47 9.18 10.32
C ALA A 105 -6.62 9.07 11.83
N ASP A 106 -7.84 8.91 12.34
CA ASP A 106 -8.11 8.74 13.77
C ASP A 106 -7.45 7.47 14.31
N ILE A 107 -7.53 6.36 13.56
CA ILE A 107 -6.85 5.11 13.93
C ILE A 107 -5.33 5.31 14.05
N TRP A 108 -4.70 5.91 13.06
CA TRP A 108 -3.25 6.11 13.07
C TRP A 108 -2.78 7.09 14.13
N LEU A 109 -3.48 8.22 14.30
CA LEU A 109 -3.06 9.30 15.20
C LEU A 109 -3.46 9.05 16.65
N ASP A 110 -4.70 8.60 16.89
CA ASP A 110 -5.28 8.56 18.24
C ASP A 110 -5.23 7.15 18.86
N GLU A 111 -5.36 6.08 18.07
CA GLU A 111 -5.33 4.72 18.59
C GLU A 111 -3.92 4.10 18.58
N ILE A 112 -3.22 4.19 17.43
CA ILE A 112 -1.84 3.67 17.28
C ILE A 112 -0.83 4.66 17.87
N GLY A 113 -1.09 5.96 17.75
CA GLY A 113 -0.27 7.01 18.35
C GLY A 113 0.88 7.48 17.46
N VAL A 114 0.77 7.35 16.13
CA VAL A 114 1.76 7.90 15.20
C VAL A 114 1.89 9.40 15.40
N PRO A 115 3.10 9.93 15.62
CA PRO A 115 3.27 11.37 15.83
C PRO A 115 2.81 12.18 14.61
N LYS A 116 2.07 13.27 14.83
CA LYS A 116 1.58 14.17 13.75
C LYS A 116 2.67 14.64 12.80
N LYS A 117 3.90 14.79 13.28
CA LYS A 117 5.07 15.17 12.48
C LYS A 117 5.58 14.05 11.54
N ARG A 118 5.05 12.86 11.67
CA ARG A 118 5.33 11.66 10.86
C ARG A 118 4.08 11.15 10.13
N PHE A 119 3.15 12.05 9.86
CA PHE A 119 1.88 11.72 9.26
C PHE A 119 1.50 12.77 8.20
N SER A 120 0.94 12.34 7.08
CA SER A 120 0.42 13.20 6.03
C SER A 120 -0.93 12.72 5.54
N ARG A 121 -1.80 13.66 5.17
CA ARG A 121 -2.99 13.42 4.35
C ARG A 121 -2.65 13.74 2.91
N VAL A 122 -2.92 12.82 2.00
CA VAL A 122 -2.50 12.93 0.59
C VAL A 122 -3.72 12.69 -0.32
N GLY A 123 -3.71 13.34 -1.46
CA GLY A 123 -4.85 13.34 -2.39
C GLY A 123 -5.06 12.02 -3.12
N VAL A 124 -6.08 12.02 -3.96
CA VAL A 124 -6.56 10.87 -4.71
C VAL A 124 -5.52 10.28 -5.69
N SER A 125 -4.55 11.07 -6.14
CA SER A 125 -3.48 10.61 -7.03
C SER A 125 -2.57 9.57 -6.40
N ASP A 126 -2.38 9.66 -5.07
CA ASP A 126 -1.39 8.87 -4.36
C ASP A 126 -2.06 7.87 -3.40
N ASN A 127 -3.01 8.33 -2.57
CA ASN A 127 -3.63 7.50 -1.55
C ASN A 127 -5.04 6.98 -1.88
N PHE A 128 -5.36 6.80 -3.16
CA PHE A 128 -6.57 6.11 -3.59
C PHE A 128 -6.25 5.09 -4.68
N TRP A 129 -6.23 3.82 -4.29
CA TRP A 129 -5.88 2.74 -5.19
C TRP A 129 -7.09 2.28 -6.02
N ALA A 130 -6.85 2.00 -7.30
CA ALA A 130 -7.82 1.38 -8.19
C ALA A 130 -7.15 0.29 -9.03
N MET A 131 -7.83 -0.84 -9.17
CA MET A 131 -7.33 -1.96 -9.96
C MET A 131 -7.13 -1.60 -11.44
N GLY A 132 -8.04 -0.78 -11.98
CA GLY A 132 -8.05 -0.33 -13.36
C GLY A 132 -9.12 0.73 -13.56
N ASP A 133 -9.57 0.90 -14.80
CA ASP A 133 -10.69 1.79 -15.13
C ASP A 133 -11.99 1.28 -14.53
N THR A 134 -12.08 -0.03 -14.30
CA THR A 134 -13.19 -0.69 -13.60
C THR A 134 -12.65 -1.69 -12.58
N GLY A 135 -13.47 -2.03 -11.59
CA GLY A 135 -13.16 -3.03 -10.58
C GLY A 135 -12.99 -2.45 -9.17
N PRO A 136 -12.49 -3.27 -8.23
CA PRO A 136 -12.32 -2.87 -6.85
C PRO A 136 -11.40 -1.67 -6.71
N CYS A 137 -11.77 -0.74 -5.83
CA CYS A 137 -10.96 0.43 -5.50
C CYS A 137 -11.28 0.94 -4.10
N GLY A 138 -10.44 1.82 -3.58
CA GLY A 138 -10.66 2.42 -2.28
C GLY A 138 -9.46 3.22 -1.77
N PRO A 139 -9.66 3.93 -0.65
CA PRO A 139 -8.60 4.69 -0.02
C PRO A 139 -7.50 3.79 0.52
N CYS A 140 -6.30 4.35 0.64
CA CYS A 140 -5.12 3.67 1.14
C CYS A 140 -4.58 4.35 2.40
N SER A 141 -3.94 3.54 3.25
CA SER A 141 -2.90 4.00 4.15
C SER A 141 -1.57 3.41 3.71
N GLU A 142 -0.55 4.24 3.59
CA GLU A 142 0.78 3.79 3.18
C GLU A 142 1.77 4.04 4.30
N ILE A 143 2.75 3.15 4.45
CA ILE A 143 3.83 3.26 5.41
C ILE A 143 5.14 3.38 4.65
N PHE A 144 5.90 4.42 4.96
CA PHE A 144 7.20 4.71 4.36
C PHE A 144 8.31 4.59 5.39
N TYR A 145 9.49 4.19 4.92
CA TYR A 145 10.71 4.23 5.72
C TYR A 145 11.58 5.43 5.34
N ASP A 146 11.98 6.24 6.32
CA ASP A 146 12.87 7.38 6.16
C ASP A 146 14.34 6.94 6.27
N HIS A 147 15.04 6.92 5.15
CA HIS A 147 16.47 6.58 5.08
C HIS A 147 17.39 7.65 5.68
N GLY A 148 16.84 8.81 6.04
CA GLY A 148 17.59 9.89 6.69
C GLY A 148 17.99 11.01 5.72
N SER A 149 18.50 12.09 6.31
CA SER A 149 18.78 13.36 5.59
C SER A 149 19.90 13.27 4.56
N GLU A 150 20.73 12.24 4.61
CA GLU A 150 21.82 12.02 3.64
C GLU A 150 21.28 11.52 2.29
N VAL A 151 20.02 11.04 2.25
CA VAL A 151 19.33 10.62 1.02
C VAL A 151 18.41 11.73 0.54
N SER A 152 18.45 12.05 -0.75
CA SER A 152 17.63 13.09 -1.35
C SER A 152 16.15 12.74 -1.35
N GLY A 153 15.29 13.68 -1.02
CA GLY A 153 13.84 13.56 -1.03
C GLY A 153 13.18 14.20 0.18
N GLY A 154 11.92 14.59 0.00
CA GLY A 154 11.05 15.13 1.04
C GLY A 154 10.05 14.09 1.56
N PRO A 155 9.34 14.42 2.65
CA PRO A 155 8.32 13.52 3.18
C PRO A 155 7.15 13.37 2.18
N PRO A 156 6.43 12.22 2.25
CA PRO A 156 5.27 11.98 1.40
C PRO A 156 4.23 13.12 1.47
N GLY A 157 3.77 13.54 0.28
CA GLY A 157 2.88 14.70 0.12
C GLY A 157 3.59 16.05 0.01
N SER A 158 4.94 16.11 0.10
CA SER A 158 5.72 17.32 -0.15
C SER A 158 6.11 17.46 -1.64
N PRO A 159 6.52 18.66 -2.09
CA PRO A 159 6.99 18.86 -3.47
C PRO A 159 8.20 17.99 -3.87
N ASP A 160 9.00 17.56 -2.89
CA ASP A 160 10.23 16.78 -3.09
C ASP A 160 10.02 15.29 -2.75
N ALA A 161 8.77 14.80 -2.72
CA ALA A 161 8.43 13.43 -2.33
C ALA A 161 9.00 12.35 -3.28
N ASP A 162 9.30 12.70 -4.53
CA ASP A 162 9.81 11.76 -5.55
C ASP A 162 11.25 11.26 -5.29
N GLY A 163 11.94 11.77 -4.29
CA GLY A 163 13.28 11.31 -3.94
C GLY A 163 13.32 9.92 -3.31
N ASP A 164 14.53 9.35 -3.19
CA ASP A 164 14.75 8.00 -2.65
C ASP A 164 14.80 7.94 -1.11
N ARG A 165 14.61 9.06 -0.42
CA ARG A 165 14.67 9.13 1.04
C ARG A 165 13.54 8.38 1.72
N TYR A 166 12.31 8.58 1.25
CA TYR A 166 11.14 7.93 1.81
C TYR A 166 10.69 6.82 0.87
N VAL A 167 10.90 5.57 1.28
CA VAL A 167 10.52 4.41 0.48
C VAL A 167 9.25 3.80 1.04
N GLU A 168 8.22 3.68 0.21
CA GLU A 168 6.99 2.96 0.54
C GLU A 168 7.33 1.48 0.79
N ILE A 169 7.01 1.00 1.98
CA ILE A 169 7.25 -0.38 2.39
C ILE A 169 5.95 -1.17 2.58
N TRP A 170 4.81 -0.48 2.69
CA TRP A 170 3.50 -1.12 2.81
C TRP A 170 2.38 -0.22 2.31
N ASN A 171 1.49 -0.76 1.50
CA ASN A 171 0.26 -0.12 1.08
C ASN A 171 -0.94 -0.93 1.58
N LEU A 172 -1.69 -0.37 2.52
CA LEU A 172 -2.93 -0.93 3.05
C LEU A 172 -4.10 -0.38 2.26
N VAL A 173 -4.61 -1.15 1.32
CA VAL A 173 -5.73 -0.75 0.46
C VAL A 173 -7.05 -1.22 1.06
N PHE A 174 -7.97 -0.29 1.29
CA PHE A 174 -9.30 -0.56 1.82
C PHE A 174 -10.33 -0.60 0.68
N MET A 175 -10.63 -1.80 0.20
CA MET A 175 -11.53 -2.05 -0.94
C MET A 175 -12.97 -1.73 -0.56
N GLN A 176 -13.36 -0.45 -0.59
CA GLN A 176 -14.68 0.02 -0.18
C GLN A 176 -15.63 0.23 -1.36
N PHE A 177 -15.10 0.33 -2.57
CA PHE A 177 -15.86 0.68 -3.76
C PHE A 177 -15.57 -0.28 -4.91
N ASN A 178 -16.52 -0.33 -5.84
CA ASN A 178 -16.37 -0.95 -7.15
C ASN A 178 -16.68 0.10 -8.22
N ARG A 179 -15.72 0.35 -9.10
CA ARG A 179 -15.91 1.25 -10.24
C ARG A 179 -16.49 0.46 -11.40
N ASP A 180 -17.71 0.79 -11.82
CA ASP A 180 -18.44 0.05 -12.85
C ASP A 180 -18.13 0.53 -14.27
N SER A 181 -17.90 1.83 -14.46
CA SER A 181 -17.50 2.44 -15.74
C SER A 181 -16.84 3.79 -15.52
N ALA A 182 -16.07 4.21 -16.50
CA ALA A 182 -15.53 5.57 -16.55
C ALA A 182 -16.61 6.58 -16.91
#